data_bb274362e58d7a82c77a5754605d54b6
#
_entry.id   bb274362e58d7a82c77a5754605d54b6
#
_cell.length_a   1.000
_cell.length_b   1.000
_cell.length_c   1.000
_cell.angle_alpha   90.00
_cell.angle_beta   90.00
_cell.angle_gamma   90.00
#
_symmetry.space_group_name_H-M   'P 1'
#
loop_
_entity.id
_entity.type
_entity.pdbx_description
1 polymer ?
#
loop_
_entity_poly.entity_id
_entity_poly.type
_entity_poly.pdbx_seq_one_letter_code
_entity_poly.pdbx_strand_id
1 'polypeptide(L)'
;MGNINSGNKLKAGVIGGRQGASHAYAYANSEEYELVSVCDLKSEVIDEMWERARIEKGSVRTYGDYRDMIDTEDLDVVSVSVPDHVHADPVCDASNAGVKGIFCEKPLTINLEDGDRIVETVQKNGTKMSVDHTRSFVPNYRAGRESIRNGDLGGLTRIVAHMGGHRSMLFRNGTHTVDLISYFADSRPKWVIAAHEQGFEDYGTVYKGEGGKDPALDPGSTVIIEYENGVRAILNSAKLTPAFHEIDLIGPSGRILLDDKTSKRWLADKPEGELKEDPSFNYPGYPDFFGDALIPAVKELAEMILDNAVSSSPPERARDTLEIMLAALISQDQGNTRVSLPLPRN
;
A
#
# COMPACT_ATOMS: atom_id res chain seq x y z
N MET A 1 -20.87 14.43 8.46
CA MET A 1 -21.10 13.17 9.19
C MET A 1 -22.51 12.72 8.83
N GLY A 2 -22.64 11.92 7.78
CA GLY A 2 -23.90 11.27 7.41
C GLY A 2 -24.24 10.24 8.47
N ASN A 3 -25.43 10.32 9.04
CA ASN A 3 -25.96 9.30 9.93
C ASN A 3 -25.99 7.97 9.17
N ILE A 4 -25.13 7.02 9.55
CA ILE A 4 -25.34 5.62 9.22
C ILE A 4 -26.66 5.24 9.88
N ASN A 5 -27.70 5.12 9.05
CA ASN A 5 -28.97 4.56 9.51
C ASN A 5 -28.64 3.18 10.08
N SER A 6 -28.98 2.92 11.32
CA SER A 6 -28.73 1.71 12.12
C SER A 6 -29.38 0.44 11.54
N GLY A 7 -29.28 0.19 10.22
CA GLY A 7 -30.03 -0.85 9.53
C GLY A 7 -29.23 -1.79 8.64
N ASN A 8 -28.15 -1.38 7.97
CA ASN A 8 -27.45 -2.29 7.04
C ASN A 8 -25.94 -2.04 7.08
N LYS A 9 -25.22 -2.91 7.80
CA LYS A 9 -23.77 -3.02 7.69
C LYS A 9 -23.37 -3.57 6.33
N LEU A 10 -22.22 -3.16 5.79
CA LEU A 10 -21.63 -3.72 4.59
C LEU A 10 -21.17 -5.16 4.87
N LYS A 11 -21.61 -6.11 4.08
CA LYS A 11 -21.23 -7.52 4.20
C LYS A 11 -19.85 -7.73 3.59
N ALA A 12 -18.88 -8.16 4.40
CA ALA A 12 -17.50 -8.36 3.99
C ALA A 12 -17.11 -9.84 3.92
N GLY A 13 -16.40 -10.22 2.84
CA GLY A 13 -15.75 -11.50 2.67
C GLY A 13 -14.24 -11.35 2.55
N VAL A 14 -13.45 -12.34 3.01
CA VAL A 14 -11.99 -12.33 2.94
C VAL A 14 -11.47 -13.54 2.17
N ILE A 15 -10.67 -13.30 1.13
CA ILE A 15 -10.01 -14.32 0.30
C ILE A 15 -8.53 -14.38 0.70
N GLY A 16 -8.09 -15.56 1.22
CA GLY A 16 -6.76 -15.78 1.76
C GLY A 16 -6.70 -15.59 3.27
N GLY A 17 -6.43 -16.66 4.03
CA GLY A 17 -6.51 -16.66 5.49
C GLY A 17 -5.23 -16.22 6.22
N ARG A 18 -4.07 -16.15 5.54
CA ARG A 18 -2.81 -15.83 6.24
C ARG A 18 -2.72 -14.36 6.62
N GLN A 19 -2.48 -13.47 5.68
CA GLN A 19 -2.48 -12.03 5.91
C GLN A 19 -3.91 -11.52 6.08
N GLY A 20 -4.88 -12.14 5.41
CA GLY A 20 -6.31 -11.86 5.55
C GLY A 20 -6.86 -12.01 6.97
N ALA A 21 -6.15 -12.67 7.89
CA ALA A 21 -6.49 -12.64 9.32
C ALA A 21 -6.53 -11.20 9.87
N SER A 22 -5.61 -10.32 9.45
CA SER A 22 -5.61 -8.92 9.85
C SER A 22 -6.76 -8.14 9.21
N HIS A 23 -7.13 -8.48 7.97
CA HIS A 23 -8.28 -7.90 7.29
C HIS A 23 -9.60 -8.31 7.98
N ALA A 24 -9.75 -9.62 8.29
CA ALA A 24 -10.92 -10.13 9.02
C ALA A 24 -11.06 -9.46 10.41
N TYR A 25 -9.94 -9.28 11.11
CA TYR A 25 -9.90 -8.51 12.36
C TYR A 25 -10.42 -7.08 12.16
N ALA A 26 -9.94 -6.39 11.12
CA ALA A 26 -10.33 -5.01 10.87
C ALA A 26 -11.83 -4.88 10.57
N TYR A 27 -12.41 -5.79 9.76
CA TYR A 27 -13.85 -5.80 9.51
C TYR A 27 -14.66 -6.13 10.76
N ALA A 28 -14.25 -7.14 11.53
CA ALA A 28 -14.93 -7.53 12.76
C ALA A 28 -14.92 -6.43 13.85
N ASN A 29 -13.94 -5.52 13.80
CA ASN A 29 -13.79 -4.40 14.74
C ASN A 29 -14.17 -3.03 14.14
N SER A 30 -14.91 -3.01 13.02
CA SER A 30 -15.44 -1.81 12.40
C SER A 30 -16.96 -1.83 12.42
N GLU A 31 -17.59 -0.73 12.86
CA GLU A 31 -19.05 -0.62 13.01
C GLU A 31 -19.78 -0.66 11.65
N GLU A 32 -19.07 -0.28 10.58
CA GLU A 32 -19.55 -0.21 9.21
C GLU A 32 -19.76 -1.58 8.58
N TYR A 33 -19.17 -2.64 9.15
CA TYR A 33 -19.11 -3.95 8.52
C TYR A 33 -19.74 -5.08 9.34
N GLU A 34 -20.18 -6.11 8.62
CA GLU A 34 -20.43 -7.46 9.08
C GLU A 34 -19.51 -8.40 8.30
N LEU A 35 -18.55 -9.04 8.99
CA LEU A 35 -17.75 -10.10 8.41
C LEU A 35 -18.62 -11.36 8.30
N VAL A 36 -18.91 -11.82 7.07
CA VAL A 36 -19.84 -12.94 6.83
C VAL A 36 -19.15 -14.20 6.35
N SER A 37 -18.00 -14.08 5.66
CA SER A 37 -17.32 -15.24 5.11
C SER A 37 -15.80 -15.07 4.98
N VAL A 38 -15.11 -16.21 4.98
CA VAL A 38 -13.66 -16.30 4.72
C VAL A 38 -13.38 -17.48 3.77
N CYS A 39 -12.38 -17.33 2.92
CA CYS A 39 -11.99 -18.35 1.95
C CYS A 39 -10.48 -18.59 1.98
N ASP A 40 -10.07 -19.84 2.00
CA ASP A 40 -8.69 -20.28 1.72
C ASP A 40 -8.72 -21.69 1.12
N LEU A 41 -7.81 -21.99 0.20
CA LEU A 41 -7.67 -23.32 -0.41
C LEU A 41 -7.32 -24.40 0.62
N LYS A 42 -6.77 -24.00 1.78
CA LYS A 42 -6.30 -24.88 2.84
C LYS A 42 -7.11 -24.65 4.11
N SER A 43 -7.85 -25.66 4.54
CA SER A 43 -8.67 -25.60 5.76
C SER A 43 -7.85 -25.32 7.03
N GLU A 44 -6.62 -25.81 7.10
CA GLU A 44 -5.71 -25.55 8.21
C GLU A 44 -5.31 -24.08 8.34
N VAL A 45 -5.25 -23.33 7.22
CA VAL A 45 -5.00 -21.88 7.23
C VAL A 45 -6.20 -21.14 7.82
N ILE A 46 -7.43 -21.58 7.51
CA ILE A 46 -8.65 -21.05 8.13
C ILE A 46 -8.66 -21.34 9.63
N ASP A 47 -8.24 -22.53 10.05
CA ASP A 47 -8.17 -22.89 11.47
C ASP A 47 -7.18 -22.00 12.26
N GLU A 48 -6.02 -21.65 11.67
CA GLU A 48 -5.06 -20.72 12.27
C GLU A 48 -5.57 -19.25 12.24
N MET A 49 -6.41 -18.92 11.27
CA MET A 49 -6.92 -17.56 11.08
C MET A 49 -7.78 -17.07 12.24
N TRP A 50 -8.60 -17.94 12.86
CA TRP A 50 -9.50 -17.57 13.95
C TRP A 50 -8.77 -16.89 15.11
N GLU A 51 -7.68 -17.50 15.57
CA GLU A 51 -6.84 -16.97 16.66
C GLU A 51 -6.16 -15.66 16.24
N ARG A 52 -5.57 -15.64 15.03
CA ARG A 52 -4.85 -14.48 14.51
C ARG A 52 -5.77 -13.28 14.25
N ALA A 53 -6.98 -13.52 13.78
CA ALA A 53 -8.02 -12.51 13.58
C ALA A 53 -8.75 -12.12 14.87
N ARG A 54 -8.50 -12.85 16.00
CA ARG A 54 -9.18 -12.63 17.28
C ARG A 54 -10.71 -12.69 17.17
N ILE A 55 -11.23 -13.58 16.33
CA ILE A 55 -12.66 -13.81 16.13
C ILE A 55 -13.05 -15.22 16.56
N GLU A 56 -14.29 -15.44 16.95
CA GLU A 56 -14.78 -16.72 17.41
C GLU A 56 -14.74 -17.78 16.28
N LYS A 57 -14.19 -18.95 16.56
CA LYS A 57 -14.16 -20.05 15.59
C LYS A 57 -15.56 -20.44 15.15
N GLY A 58 -15.77 -20.42 13.83
CA GLY A 58 -17.06 -20.77 13.23
C GLY A 58 -18.11 -19.66 13.26
N SER A 59 -17.73 -18.43 13.64
CA SER A 59 -18.63 -17.27 13.63
C SER A 59 -19.03 -16.79 12.23
N VAL A 60 -18.26 -17.17 11.20
CA VAL A 60 -18.53 -16.84 9.79
C VAL A 60 -18.43 -18.09 8.93
N ARG A 61 -19.03 -18.03 7.72
CA ARG A 61 -18.97 -19.15 6.76
C ARG A 61 -17.58 -19.28 6.15
N THR A 62 -17.21 -20.51 5.81
CA THR A 62 -15.88 -20.84 5.28
C THR A 62 -16.01 -21.50 3.90
N TYR A 63 -15.11 -21.13 2.98
CA TYR A 63 -15.09 -21.61 1.61
C TYR A 63 -13.68 -22.09 1.23
N GLY A 64 -13.63 -23.11 0.33
CA GLY A 64 -12.40 -23.58 -0.29
C GLY A 64 -12.11 -22.92 -1.62
N ASP A 65 -13.13 -22.39 -2.29
CA ASP A 65 -13.05 -21.64 -3.55
C ASP A 65 -13.70 -20.26 -3.37
N TYR A 66 -13.01 -19.20 -3.75
CA TYR A 66 -13.52 -17.84 -3.60
C TYR A 66 -14.69 -17.54 -4.56
N ARG A 67 -14.78 -18.25 -5.69
CA ARG A 67 -15.90 -18.09 -6.64
C ARG A 67 -17.18 -18.58 -6.00
N ASP A 68 -17.15 -19.76 -5.34
CA ASP A 68 -18.29 -20.27 -4.59
C ASP A 68 -18.72 -19.29 -3.49
N MET A 69 -17.75 -18.63 -2.82
CA MET A 69 -18.03 -17.61 -1.82
C MET A 69 -18.73 -16.38 -2.44
N ILE A 70 -18.21 -15.85 -3.54
CA ILE A 70 -18.79 -14.68 -4.23
C ILE A 70 -20.18 -15.00 -4.77
N ASP A 71 -20.39 -16.19 -5.34
CA ASP A 71 -21.67 -16.59 -5.94
C ASP A 71 -22.75 -16.90 -4.88
N THR A 72 -22.32 -17.33 -3.69
CA THR A 72 -23.25 -17.75 -2.61
C THR A 72 -23.61 -16.60 -1.68
N GLU A 73 -22.63 -15.74 -1.36
CA GLU A 73 -22.80 -14.65 -0.42
C GLU A 73 -23.17 -13.36 -1.16
N ASP A 74 -24.11 -12.62 -0.60
CA ASP A 74 -24.45 -11.27 -1.08
C ASP A 74 -23.44 -10.27 -0.50
N LEU A 75 -22.21 -10.26 -1.05
CA LEU A 75 -21.09 -9.47 -0.54
C LEU A 75 -21.12 -8.03 -1.07
N ASP A 76 -21.03 -7.07 -0.15
CA ASP A 76 -20.77 -5.67 -0.51
C ASP A 76 -19.29 -5.41 -0.73
N VAL A 77 -18.42 -6.08 0.06
CA VAL A 77 -16.97 -5.87 0.07
C VAL A 77 -16.23 -7.19 0.09
N VAL A 78 -15.13 -7.25 -0.69
CA VAL A 78 -14.21 -8.39 -0.70
C VAL A 78 -12.80 -7.90 -0.39
N SER A 79 -12.13 -8.58 0.55
CA SER A 79 -10.68 -8.47 0.71
C SER A 79 -9.97 -9.57 -0.05
N VAL A 80 -8.92 -9.19 -0.82
CA VAL A 80 -8.05 -10.11 -1.54
C VAL A 80 -6.67 -10.11 -0.89
N SER A 81 -6.31 -11.25 -0.29
CA SER A 81 -5.10 -11.42 0.53
C SER A 81 -4.40 -12.75 0.23
N VAL A 82 -4.42 -13.14 -1.02
CA VAL A 82 -3.71 -14.30 -1.59
C VAL A 82 -2.27 -13.89 -1.98
N PRO A 83 -1.41 -14.79 -2.48
CA PRO A 83 -0.12 -14.40 -3.05
C PRO A 83 -0.27 -13.39 -4.20
N ASP A 84 0.66 -12.43 -4.28
CA ASP A 84 0.63 -11.27 -5.17
C ASP A 84 0.50 -11.60 -6.67
N HIS A 85 1.05 -12.72 -7.13
CA HIS A 85 0.94 -13.17 -8.54
C HIS A 85 -0.45 -13.70 -8.91
N VAL A 86 -1.36 -13.87 -7.95
CA VAL A 86 -2.75 -14.32 -8.19
C VAL A 86 -3.80 -13.29 -7.77
N HIS A 87 -3.42 -12.05 -7.43
CA HIS A 87 -4.36 -11.01 -7.02
C HIS A 87 -5.38 -10.65 -8.10
N ALA A 88 -4.96 -10.66 -9.38
CA ALA A 88 -5.74 -10.09 -10.45
C ALA A 88 -7.06 -10.83 -10.70
N ASP A 89 -7.06 -12.16 -10.67
CA ASP A 89 -8.29 -12.94 -10.93
C ASP A 89 -9.36 -12.69 -9.86
N PRO A 90 -9.11 -12.88 -8.53
CA PRO A 90 -10.15 -12.63 -7.54
C PRO A 90 -10.60 -11.16 -7.47
N VAL A 91 -9.71 -10.19 -7.75
CA VAL A 91 -10.11 -8.77 -7.83
C VAL A 91 -11.05 -8.54 -8.99
N CYS A 92 -10.71 -9.03 -10.20
CA CYS A 92 -11.52 -8.84 -11.39
C CYS A 92 -12.83 -9.62 -11.30
N ASP A 93 -12.83 -10.86 -10.80
CA ASP A 93 -14.04 -11.69 -10.62
C ASP A 93 -15.00 -11.03 -9.63
N ALA A 94 -14.52 -10.56 -8.46
CA ALA A 94 -15.34 -9.84 -7.49
C ALA A 94 -15.95 -8.54 -8.06
N SER A 95 -15.14 -7.76 -8.78
CA SER A 95 -15.61 -6.54 -9.45
C SER A 95 -16.68 -6.84 -10.51
N ASN A 96 -16.49 -7.88 -11.33
CA ASN A 96 -17.44 -8.30 -12.36
C ASN A 96 -18.72 -8.87 -11.76
N ALA A 97 -18.66 -9.47 -10.58
CA ALA A 97 -19.83 -9.94 -9.83
C ALA A 97 -20.65 -8.80 -9.18
N GLY A 98 -20.17 -7.55 -9.26
CA GLY A 98 -20.90 -6.37 -8.75
C GLY A 98 -20.61 -6.03 -7.30
N VAL A 99 -19.52 -6.54 -6.71
CA VAL A 99 -19.05 -6.15 -5.38
C VAL A 99 -18.75 -4.65 -5.38
N LYS A 100 -19.24 -3.93 -4.37
CA LYS A 100 -19.16 -2.45 -4.30
C LYS A 100 -17.77 -1.97 -3.95
N GLY A 101 -17.02 -2.74 -3.12
CA GLY A 101 -15.70 -2.38 -2.64
C GLY A 101 -14.72 -3.54 -2.59
N ILE A 102 -13.44 -3.26 -2.88
CA ILE A 102 -12.35 -4.23 -2.80
C ILE A 102 -11.19 -3.64 -1.99
N PHE A 103 -10.69 -4.42 -1.03
CA PHE A 103 -9.46 -4.13 -0.31
C PHE A 103 -8.43 -5.20 -0.65
N CYS A 104 -7.36 -4.85 -1.37
CA CYS A 104 -6.38 -5.80 -1.89
C CYS A 104 -5.04 -5.65 -1.19
N GLU A 105 -4.40 -6.77 -0.86
CA GLU A 105 -3.02 -6.79 -0.39
C GLU A 105 -2.04 -6.24 -1.45
N LYS A 106 -0.92 -5.80 -0.94
CA LYS A 106 0.20 -5.29 -1.75
C LYS A 106 1.29 -6.38 -1.95
N PRO A 107 2.16 -6.24 -2.96
CA PRO A 107 2.02 -5.32 -4.11
C PRO A 107 0.76 -5.64 -4.91
N LEU A 108 0.29 -4.68 -5.73
CA LEU A 108 -0.96 -4.88 -6.50
C LEU A 108 -0.92 -6.17 -7.33
N THR A 109 0.17 -6.38 -8.05
CA THR A 109 0.52 -7.59 -8.78
C THR A 109 2.05 -7.67 -8.95
N ILE A 110 2.55 -8.62 -9.76
CA ILE A 110 3.97 -8.75 -10.10
C ILE A 110 4.31 -8.32 -11.53
N ASN A 111 3.31 -7.98 -12.35
CA ASN A 111 3.47 -7.54 -13.73
C ASN A 111 2.45 -6.44 -14.07
N LEU A 112 2.75 -5.63 -15.10
CA LEU A 112 1.91 -4.48 -15.47
C LEU A 112 0.62 -4.88 -16.17
N GLU A 113 0.59 -5.99 -16.92
CA GLU A 113 -0.60 -6.46 -17.63
C GLU A 113 -1.73 -6.75 -16.63
N ASP A 114 -1.44 -7.49 -15.58
CA ASP A 114 -2.40 -7.75 -14.50
C ASP A 114 -2.75 -6.48 -13.72
N GLY A 115 -1.78 -5.59 -13.48
CA GLY A 115 -2.03 -4.31 -12.83
C GLY A 115 -2.96 -3.41 -13.63
N ASP A 116 -2.75 -3.28 -14.93
CA ASP A 116 -3.61 -2.53 -15.84
C ASP A 116 -5.01 -3.18 -15.92
N ARG A 117 -5.10 -4.52 -16.02
CA ARG A 117 -6.36 -5.29 -16.01
C ARG A 117 -7.21 -5.02 -14.75
N ILE A 118 -6.58 -5.00 -13.58
CA ILE A 118 -7.27 -4.65 -12.32
C ILE A 118 -7.85 -3.24 -12.42
N VAL A 119 -7.01 -2.24 -12.72
CA VAL A 119 -7.41 -0.83 -12.77
C VAL A 119 -8.57 -0.63 -13.77
N GLU A 120 -8.43 -1.16 -14.98
CA GLU A 120 -9.48 -1.06 -16.02
C GLU A 120 -10.80 -1.72 -15.57
N THR A 121 -10.72 -2.91 -14.94
CA THR A 121 -11.91 -3.64 -14.50
C THR A 121 -12.67 -2.88 -13.41
N VAL A 122 -11.97 -2.41 -12.36
CA VAL A 122 -12.64 -1.71 -11.26
C VAL A 122 -13.19 -0.35 -11.70
N GLN A 123 -12.49 0.36 -12.60
CA GLN A 123 -12.97 1.61 -13.19
C GLN A 123 -14.23 1.40 -14.05
N LYS A 124 -14.19 0.39 -14.93
CA LYS A 124 -15.33 0.04 -15.81
C LYS A 124 -16.58 -0.30 -15.02
N ASN A 125 -16.42 -1.04 -13.92
CA ASN A 125 -17.53 -1.50 -13.10
C ASN A 125 -17.94 -0.48 -12.00
N GLY A 126 -17.14 0.58 -11.79
CA GLY A 126 -17.38 1.56 -10.73
C GLY A 126 -17.10 1.02 -9.32
N THR A 127 -16.39 -0.11 -9.21
CA THR A 127 -16.01 -0.73 -7.93
C THR A 127 -15.01 0.16 -7.20
N LYS A 128 -15.28 0.47 -5.93
CA LYS A 128 -14.34 1.22 -5.09
C LYS A 128 -13.19 0.30 -4.67
N MET A 129 -11.95 0.74 -4.84
CA MET A 129 -10.82 -0.11 -4.49
C MET A 129 -9.75 0.68 -3.72
N SER A 130 -9.22 0.03 -2.68
CA SER A 130 -8.00 0.44 -1.98
C SER A 130 -7.00 -0.71 -1.92
N VAL A 131 -5.71 -0.38 -1.99
CA VAL A 131 -4.61 -1.34 -1.85
C VAL A 131 -3.95 -1.16 -0.49
N ASP A 132 -3.58 -2.24 0.20
CA ASP A 132 -3.01 -2.20 1.55
C ASP A 132 -1.57 -1.66 1.57
N HIS A 133 -1.36 -0.46 1.05
CA HIS A 133 -0.19 0.33 1.41
C HIS A 133 -0.46 1.05 2.74
N THR A 134 -0.43 0.29 3.82
CA THR A 134 -0.92 0.64 5.17
C THR A 134 -0.48 2.03 5.65
N ARG A 135 0.76 2.49 5.31
CA ARG A 135 1.27 3.81 5.73
C ARG A 135 0.38 4.97 5.29
N SER A 136 -0.32 4.86 4.16
CA SER A 136 -1.25 5.89 3.69
C SER A 136 -2.45 6.12 4.63
N PHE A 137 -2.68 5.21 5.57
CA PHE A 137 -3.79 5.27 6.54
C PHE A 137 -3.33 5.63 7.96
N VAL A 138 -2.03 5.64 8.23
CA VAL A 138 -1.48 5.92 9.57
C VAL A 138 -1.45 7.43 9.83
N PRO A 139 -1.85 7.91 11.03
CA PRO A 139 -2.08 9.33 11.30
C PRO A 139 -0.88 10.25 11.03
N ASN A 140 0.34 9.86 11.41
CA ASN A 140 1.52 10.70 11.20
C ASN A 140 1.85 10.92 9.72
N TYR A 141 1.68 9.90 8.87
CA TYR A 141 1.89 10.04 7.43
C TYR A 141 0.77 10.89 6.78
N ARG A 142 -0.48 10.75 7.24
CA ARG A 142 -1.59 11.62 6.82
C ARG A 142 -1.33 13.08 7.19
N ALA A 143 -0.87 13.33 8.42
CA ALA A 143 -0.52 14.69 8.88
C ALA A 143 0.62 15.29 8.04
N GLY A 144 1.63 14.48 7.69
CA GLY A 144 2.71 14.89 6.77
C GLY A 144 2.17 15.33 5.40
N ARG A 145 1.25 14.56 4.81
CA ARG A 145 0.61 14.89 3.52
C ARG A 145 -0.23 16.17 3.62
N GLU A 146 -1.00 16.32 4.69
CA GLU A 146 -1.79 17.51 4.92
C GLU A 146 -0.91 18.75 5.05
N SER A 147 0.19 18.67 5.80
CA SER A 147 1.17 19.75 5.92
C SER A 147 1.74 20.18 4.56
N ILE A 148 2.05 19.22 3.67
CA ILE A 148 2.50 19.52 2.30
C ILE A 148 1.39 20.26 1.52
N ARG A 149 0.15 19.76 1.58
CA ARG A 149 -1.00 20.35 0.87
C ARG A 149 -1.37 21.73 1.36
N ASN A 150 -1.18 22.00 2.64
CA ASN A 150 -1.37 23.31 3.26
C ASN A 150 -0.26 24.30 2.87
N GLY A 151 0.81 23.83 2.22
CA GLY A 151 1.92 24.68 1.80
C GLY A 151 2.95 24.99 2.89
N ASP A 152 2.90 24.29 4.04
CA ASP A 152 3.77 24.56 5.20
C ASP A 152 5.26 24.48 4.85
N LEU A 153 5.63 23.63 3.87
CA LEU A 153 7.01 23.50 3.39
C LEU A 153 7.39 24.50 2.28
N GLY A 154 6.46 25.35 1.81
CA GLY A 154 6.68 26.21 0.64
C GLY A 154 6.72 25.45 -0.69
N GLY A 155 6.13 24.25 -0.73
CA GLY A 155 6.18 23.29 -1.82
C GLY A 155 7.19 22.16 -1.58
N LEU A 156 6.80 20.95 -1.92
CA LEU A 156 7.70 19.79 -1.78
C LEU A 156 8.71 19.76 -2.93
N THR A 157 9.99 19.60 -2.62
CA THR A 157 11.07 19.54 -3.62
C THR A 157 11.84 18.23 -3.59
N ARG A 158 12.00 17.64 -2.41
CA ARG A 158 12.76 16.40 -2.21
C ARG A 158 12.07 15.48 -1.23
N ILE A 159 12.20 14.18 -1.50
CA ILE A 159 11.82 13.09 -0.59
C ILE A 159 13.03 12.18 -0.44
N VAL A 160 13.42 11.88 0.80
CA VAL A 160 14.49 10.91 1.08
C VAL A 160 13.97 9.85 2.01
N ALA A 161 13.90 8.62 1.55
CA ALA A 161 13.41 7.48 2.31
C ALA A 161 14.53 6.48 2.57
N HIS A 162 14.63 6.05 3.81
CA HIS A 162 15.56 5.03 4.24
C HIS A 162 14.80 3.87 4.89
N MET A 163 15.21 2.65 4.56
CA MET A 163 14.68 1.45 5.21
C MET A 163 15.78 0.43 5.46
N GLY A 164 15.72 -0.18 6.63
CA GLY A 164 16.66 -1.20 7.06
C GLY A 164 15.97 -2.48 7.54
N GLY A 165 16.80 -3.53 7.72
CA GLY A 165 16.38 -4.81 8.24
C GLY A 165 16.13 -5.86 7.15
N HIS A 166 16.04 -7.09 7.59
CA HIS A 166 15.92 -8.29 6.74
C HIS A 166 14.83 -8.23 5.66
N ARG A 167 13.74 -7.47 5.89
CA ARG A 167 12.62 -7.31 4.96
C ARG A 167 12.72 -6.07 4.08
N SER A 168 13.85 -5.36 4.10
CA SER A 168 14.10 -4.16 3.27
C SER A 168 14.42 -4.53 1.81
N MET A 169 13.52 -5.29 1.23
CA MET A 169 13.53 -5.77 -0.14
C MET A 169 12.63 -4.90 -0.99
N LEU A 170 12.96 -4.72 -2.27
CA LEU A 170 12.27 -3.79 -3.17
C LEU A 170 10.77 -4.09 -3.30
N PHE A 171 10.39 -5.33 -3.55
CA PHE A 171 8.98 -5.72 -3.71
C PHE A 171 8.29 -6.05 -2.38
N ARG A 172 9.03 -6.46 -1.35
CA ARG A 172 8.42 -6.86 -0.07
C ARG A 172 7.98 -5.67 0.79
N ASN A 173 8.93 -4.94 1.39
CA ASN A 173 8.63 -3.72 2.16
C ASN A 173 8.88 -2.45 1.35
N GLY A 174 9.73 -2.52 0.32
CA GLY A 174 10.00 -1.41 -0.58
C GLY A 174 8.75 -0.92 -1.30
N THR A 175 7.80 -1.82 -1.65
CA THR A 175 6.52 -1.42 -2.24
C THR A 175 5.78 -0.39 -1.36
N HIS A 176 5.74 -0.58 -0.04
CA HIS A 176 5.14 0.39 0.88
C HIS A 176 5.86 1.75 0.85
N THR A 177 7.21 1.73 0.72
CA THR A 177 8.01 2.95 0.73
C THR A 177 7.91 3.68 -0.61
N VAL A 178 7.92 2.96 -1.73
CA VAL A 178 7.71 3.55 -3.08
C VAL A 178 6.31 4.15 -3.21
N ASP A 179 5.27 3.45 -2.70
CA ASP A 179 3.92 4.00 -2.64
C ASP A 179 3.84 5.26 -1.77
N LEU A 180 4.48 5.23 -0.60
CA LEU A 180 4.50 6.38 0.30
C LEU A 180 5.22 7.58 -0.30
N ILE A 181 6.31 7.37 -1.04
CA ILE A 181 6.99 8.41 -1.82
C ILE A 181 6.03 9.01 -2.84
N SER A 182 5.31 8.17 -3.61
CA SER A 182 4.31 8.61 -4.60
C SER A 182 3.11 9.30 -3.93
N TYR A 183 2.72 8.84 -2.74
CA TYR A 183 1.69 9.47 -1.90
C TYR A 183 2.03 10.91 -1.54
N PHE A 184 3.28 11.19 -1.17
CA PHE A 184 3.72 12.55 -0.85
C PHE A 184 4.01 13.39 -2.09
N ALA A 185 4.59 12.80 -3.14
CA ALA A 185 4.86 13.51 -4.39
C ALA A 185 3.59 14.02 -5.07
N ASP A 186 2.46 13.33 -4.90
CA ASP A 186 1.13 13.66 -5.46
C ASP A 186 1.19 13.97 -6.97
N SER A 187 1.98 13.19 -7.72
CA SER A 187 2.27 13.38 -9.14
C SER A 187 2.66 12.05 -9.80
N ARG A 188 2.59 11.98 -11.12
CA ARG A 188 3.03 10.81 -11.87
C ARG A 188 4.55 10.70 -11.89
N PRO A 189 5.09 9.48 -11.78
CA PRO A 189 6.52 9.26 -11.95
C PRO A 189 6.92 9.48 -13.41
N LYS A 190 8.09 10.10 -13.62
CA LYS A 190 8.59 10.50 -14.94
C LYS A 190 9.75 9.63 -15.41
N TRP A 191 10.66 9.29 -14.52
CA TRP A 191 11.77 8.40 -14.77
C TRP A 191 12.38 7.83 -13.48
N VAL A 192 13.09 6.71 -13.62
CA VAL A 192 13.76 5.99 -12.53
C VAL A 192 15.21 5.71 -12.89
N ILE A 193 16.11 5.76 -11.88
CA ILE A 193 17.45 5.19 -11.90
C ILE A 193 17.59 4.32 -10.67
N ALA A 194 18.17 3.12 -10.79
CA ALA A 194 18.36 2.25 -9.64
C ALA A 194 19.71 1.51 -9.69
N ALA A 195 20.19 1.16 -8.49
CA ALA A 195 21.28 0.22 -8.27
C ALA A 195 20.88 -0.76 -7.18
N HIS A 196 21.00 -2.05 -7.46
CA HIS A 196 20.74 -3.11 -6.50
C HIS A 196 21.96 -3.34 -5.60
N GLU A 197 21.73 -3.96 -4.45
CA GLU A 197 22.81 -4.38 -3.56
C GLU A 197 23.68 -5.47 -4.20
N GLN A 198 24.88 -5.66 -3.65
CA GLN A 198 25.81 -6.68 -4.10
C GLN A 198 25.17 -8.09 -4.12
N GLY A 199 25.42 -8.83 -5.20
CA GLY A 199 24.87 -10.17 -5.45
C GLY A 199 23.57 -10.19 -6.23
N PHE A 200 23.07 -9.00 -6.65
CA PHE A 200 21.89 -8.85 -7.50
C PHE A 200 22.19 -8.13 -8.83
N GLU A 201 23.47 -8.07 -9.22
CA GLU A 201 23.91 -7.40 -10.44
C GLU A 201 23.21 -7.97 -11.69
N ASP A 202 23.06 -9.30 -11.74
CA ASP A 202 22.45 -10.04 -12.86
C ASP A 202 21.01 -10.52 -12.54
N TYR A 203 20.27 -9.77 -11.71
CA TYR A 203 18.92 -10.16 -11.32
C TYR A 203 17.94 -10.23 -12.50
N GLY A 204 18.14 -9.34 -13.50
CA GLY A 204 17.28 -9.20 -14.67
C GLY A 204 16.08 -8.32 -14.44
N THR A 205 15.14 -8.32 -15.40
CA THR A 205 14.04 -7.35 -15.47
C THR A 205 12.70 -7.88 -14.96
N VAL A 206 12.66 -9.12 -14.44
CA VAL A 206 11.44 -9.77 -13.94
C VAL A 206 11.58 -10.05 -12.44
N TYR A 207 10.56 -9.71 -11.67
CA TYR A 207 10.51 -10.06 -10.26
C TYR A 207 10.40 -11.57 -10.06
N LYS A 208 11.27 -12.15 -9.22
CA LYS A 208 11.42 -13.60 -9.04
C LYS A 208 10.86 -14.13 -7.71
N GLY A 209 10.44 -13.25 -6.82
CA GLY A 209 10.17 -13.58 -5.41
C GLY A 209 8.76 -14.02 -5.07
N GLU A 210 7.80 -13.93 -5.95
CA GLU A 210 6.38 -14.30 -5.72
C GLU A 210 5.80 -13.72 -4.40
N GLY A 211 6.20 -12.51 -3.99
CA GLY A 211 5.80 -11.89 -2.72
C GLY A 211 6.37 -12.58 -1.47
N GLY A 212 7.36 -13.44 -1.66
CA GLY A 212 7.98 -14.27 -0.62
C GLY A 212 8.72 -13.47 0.44
N LYS A 213 9.23 -14.20 1.43
CA LYS A 213 10.00 -13.64 2.56
C LYS A 213 11.50 -13.88 2.41
N ASP A 214 11.93 -14.53 1.34
CA ASP A 214 13.32 -14.88 1.11
C ASP A 214 14.10 -13.69 0.56
N PRO A 215 15.04 -13.11 1.32
CA PRO A 215 15.84 -11.98 0.87
C PRO A 215 16.83 -12.33 -0.26
N ALA A 216 17.02 -13.61 -0.57
CA ALA A 216 17.81 -14.04 -1.73
C ALA A 216 17.05 -13.88 -3.06
N LEU A 217 15.73 -13.68 -3.02
CA LEU A 217 14.87 -13.59 -4.19
C LEU A 217 14.35 -12.17 -4.49
N ASP A 218 14.73 -11.18 -3.69
CA ASP A 218 14.25 -9.80 -3.83
C ASP A 218 15.35 -8.82 -3.39
N PRO A 219 15.85 -7.95 -4.30
CA PRO A 219 16.99 -7.08 -4.00
C PRO A 219 16.66 -5.98 -3.00
N GLY A 220 17.64 -5.62 -2.16
CA GLY A 220 17.75 -4.29 -1.60
C GLY A 220 18.22 -3.32 -2.69
N SER A 221 17.74 -2.08 -2.70
CA SER A 221 17.99 -1.17 -3.81
C SER A 221 18.14 0.27 -3.36
N THR A 222 19.00 1.01 -4.05
CA THR A 222 18.94 2.47 -4.08
C THR A 222 18.22 2.89 -5.35
N VAL A 223 17.13 3.66 -5.20
CA VAL A 223 16.28 4.08 -6.32
C VAL A 223 16.13 5.59 -6.30
N ILE A 224 16.37 6.24 -7.45
CA ILE A 224 16.11 7.67 -7.66
C ILE A 224 14.89 7.77 -8.57
N ILE A 225 13.90 8.56 -8.16
CA ILE A 225 12.64 8.77 -8.89
C ILE A 225 12.47 10.27 -9.13
N GLU A 226 12.18 10.67 -10.36
CA GLU A 226 11.72 12.01 -10.69
C GLU A 226 10.23 11.97 -11.01
N TYR A 227 9.48 12.93 -10.49
CA TYR A 227 8.06 13.10 -10.76
C TYR A 227 7.82 14.24 -11.76
N GLU A 228 6.67 14.24 -12.43
CA GLU A 228 6.33 15.25 -13.44
C GLU A 228 6.28 16.69 -12.89
N ASN A 229 5.90 16.85 -11.62
CA ASN A 229 5.89 18.13 -10.91
C ASN A 229 7.29 18.61 -10.44
N GLY A 230 8.37 17.87 -10.77
CA GLY A 230 9.75 18.20 -10.43
C GLY A 230 10.21 17.73 -9.04
N VAL A 231 9.36 17.10 -8.25
CA VAL A 231 9.78 16.44 -7.01
C VAL A 231 10.72 15.30 -7.35
N ARG A 232 11.87 15.26 -6.67
CA ARG A 232 12.83 14.15 -6.78
C ARG A 232 12.90 13.36 -5.49
N ALA A 233 12.79 12.05 -5.59
CA ALA A 233 12.86 11.14 -4.46
C ALA A 233 14.05 10.21 -4.53
N ILE A 234 14.53 9.79 -3.36
CA ILE A 234 15.54 8.76 -3.20
C ILE A 234 15.01 7.74 -2.20
N LEU A 235 14.97 6.47 -2.60
CA LEU A 235 14.82 5.34 -1.70
C LEU A 235 16.19 4.68 -1.52
N ASN A 236 16.58 4.44 -0.28
CA ASN A 236 17.75 3.64 0.06
C ASN A 236 17.33 2.50 0.99
N SER A 237 17.52 1.25 0.57
CA SER A 237 17.18 0.06 1.34
C SER A 237 18.41 -0.81 1.60
N ALA A 238 18.54 -1.33 2.83
CA ALA A 238 19.67 -2.14 3.26
C ALA A 238 19.21 -3.33 4.12
N LYS A 239 19.35 -4.57 3.60
CA LYS A 239 18.87 -5.79 4.28
C LYS A 239 19.69 -6.19 5.51
N LEU A 240 20.98 -5.92 5.53
CA LEU A 240 21.92 -6.35 6.57
C LEU A 240 22.12 -5.28 7.66
N THR A 241 21.06 -4.57 8.02
CA THR A 241 21.05 -3.52 9.06
C THR A 241 19.95 -3.80 10.08
N PRO A 242 19.94 -3.12 11.24
CA PRO A 242 18.74 -3.10 12.10
C PRO A 242 17.50 -2.68 11.34
N ALA A 243 16.32 -3.11 11.79
CA ALA A 243 15.06 -2.73 11.19
C ALA A 243 14.71 -1.27 11.54
N PHE A 244 14.49 -0.44 10.52
CA PHE A 244 14.00 0.93 10.64
C PHE A 244 13.29 1.35 9.35
N HIS A 245 12.50 2.41 9.44
CA HIS A 245 11.91 3.08 8.29
C HIS A 245 11.80 4.56 8.61
N GLU A 246 12.36 5.40 7.75
CA GLU A 246 12.34 6.86 7.87
C GLU A 246 12.06 7.48 6.52
N ILE A 247 11.29 8.57 6.50
CA ILE A 247 11.06 9.38 5.32
C ILE A 247 11.16 10.87 5.66
N ASP A 248 11.96 11.57 4.89
CA ASP A 248 12.27 13.00 5.01
C ASP A 248 11.63 13.76 3.84
N LEU A 249 10.77 14.71 4.16
CA LEU A 249 10.03 15.54 3.23
C LEU A 249 10.59 16.96 3.30
N ILE A 250 11.15 17.48 2.22
CA ILE A 250 11.93 18.72 2.21
C ILE A 250 11.35 19.70 1.19
N GLY A 251 11.12 20.92 1.65
CA GLY A 251 10.75 22.07 0.85
C GLY A 251 11.55 23.31 1.20
N PRO A 252 11.40 24.42 0.47
CA PRO A 252 12.20 25.62 0.69
C PRO A 252 11.97 26.32 2.03
N SER A 253 10.81 26.05 2.69
CA SER A 253 10.43 26.66 3.96
C SER A 253 10.30 25.70 5.11
N GLY A 254 10.62 24.41 4.91
CA GLY A 254 10.47 23.44 6.00
C GLY A 254 10.91 22.02 5.65
N ARG A 255 10.90 21.21 6.69
CA ARG A 255 11.26 19.79 6.66
C ARG A 255 10.37 19.00 7.59
N ILE A 256 9.93 17.82 7.16
CA ILE A 256 9.19 16.87 8.01
C ILE A 256 9.92 15.53 7.96
N LEU A 257 10.22 14.98 9.14
CA LEU A 257 10.77 13.64 9.31
C LEU A 257 9.72 12.75 9.94
N LEU A 258 9.40 11.64 9.29
CA LEU A 258 8.44 10.65 9.74
C LEU A 258 9.10 9.28 9.82
N ASP A 259 8.78 8.54 10.85
CA ASP A 259 9.08 7.11 10.95
C ASP A 259 7.80 6.34 11.33
N ASP A 260 7.89 5.00 11.52
CA ASP A 260 6.73 4.19 11.87
C ASP A 260 6.18 4.46 13.29
N LYS A 261 6.79 5.35 14.08
CA LYS A 261 6.40 5.66 15.46
C LYS A 261 6.25 7.16 15.74
N THR A 262 7.09 7.99 15.10
CA THR A 262 7.24 9.41 15.44
C THR A 262 7.03 10.32 14.23
N SER A 263 6.74 11.58 14.51
CA SER A 263 6.69 12.66 13.52
C SER A 263 7.38 13.89 14.08
N LYS A 264 8.17 14.57 13.24
CA LYS A 264 8.83 15.83 13.57
C LYS A 264 8.71 16.79 12.41
N ARG A 265 8.53 18.06 12.69
CA ARG A 265 8.45 19.12 11.70
C ARG A 265 9.32 20.30 12.12
N TRP A 266 10.03 20.87 11.16
CA TRP A 266 10.78 22.12 11.30
C TRP A 266 10.34 23.07 10.21
N LEU A 267 10.05 24.31 10.58
CA LEU A 267 9.59 25.37 9.68
C LEU A 267 10.50 26.58 9.77
N ALA A 268 10.64 27.31 8.67
CA ALA A 268 11.31 28.59 8.61
C ALA A 268 10.29 29.71 8.35
N ASP A 269 10.52 30.89 8.89
CA ASP A 269 9.67 32.07 8.71
C ASP A 269 9.63 32.57 7.22
N LYS A 270 10.60 32.15 6.42
CA LYS A 270 10.73 32.46 4.98
C LYS A 270 11.53 31.36 4.28
N PRO A 271 11.42 31.25 2.94
CA PRO A 271 12.27 30.34 2.19
C PRO A 271 13.76 30.54 2.49
N GLU A 272 14.50 29.42 2.62
CA GLU A 272 15.93 29.38 2.95
C GLU A 272 16.28 30.00 4.32
N GLY A 273 15.30 30.18 5.20
CA GLY A 273 15.47 30.66 6.56
C GLY A 273 15.96 29.59 7.53
N GLU A 274 16.24 30.00 8.75
CA GLU A 274 16.60 29.09 9.84
C GLU A 274 15.42 28.22 10.22
N LEU A 275 15.63 26.89 10.26
CA LEU A 275 14.61 25.91 10.63
C LEU A 275 14.42 25.89 12.17
N LYS A 276 13.17 26.04 12.61
CA LYS A 276 12.77 25.92 14.00
C LYS A 276 11.84 24.72 14.16
N GLU A 277 12.09 23.87 15.16
CA GLU A 277 11.24 22.73 15.46
C GLU A 277 9.85 23.20 15.88
N ASP A 278 8.83 22.55 15.32
CA ASP A 278 7.44 22.73 15.69
C ASP A 278 7.00 21.57 16.61
N PRO A 279 7.02 21.76 17.94
CA PRO A 279 6.71 20.69 18.88
C PRO A 279 5.21 20.29 18.86
N SER A 280 4.35 21.07 18.21
CA SER A 280 2.91 20.73 18.06
C SER A 280 2.68 19.66 17.00
N PHE A 281 3.65 19.42 16.09
CA PHE A 281 3.59 18.38 15.10
C PHE A 281 4.01 17.04 15.69
N ASN A 282 3.09 16.42 16.41
CA ASN A 282 3.30 15.16 17.12
C ASN A 282 2.09 14.24 16.92
N TYR A 283 2.18 13.36 15.94
CA TYR A 283 1.11 12.44 15.56
C TYR A 283 1.55 11.00 15.80
N PRO A 284 0.63 10.11 16.23
CA PRO A 284 0.95 8.71 16.47
C PRO A 284 1.28 8.00 15.14
N GLY A 285 2.27 7.11 15.19
CA GLY A 285 2.59 6.17 14.13
C GLY A 285 1.75 4.89 14.20
N TYR A 286 2.36 3.76 13.82
CA TYR A 286 1.68 2.47 13.87
C TYR A 286 1.26 2.09 15.29
N PRO A 287 0.05 1.52 15.46
CA PRO A 287 -0.34 0.89 16.70
C PRO A 287 0.49 -0.38 16.97
N ASP A 288 0.50 -0.81 18.24
CA ASP A 288 1.24 -2.02 18.65
C ASP A 288 0.72 -3.29 17.97
N PHE A 289 -0.58 -3.38 17.76
CA PHE A 289 -1.19 -4.48 17.03
C PHE A 289 -1.47 -4.09 15.57
N PHE A 290 -0.88 -4.83 14.64
CA PHE A 290 -0.98 -4.50 13.21
C PHE A 290 -2.42 -4.49 12.67
N GLY A 291 -3.30 -5.35 13.19
CA GLY A 291 -4.72 -5.35 12.81
C GLY A 291 -5.41 -4.00 13.04
N ASP A 292 -5.02 -3.28 14.11
CA ASP A 292 -5.57 -1.95 14.39
C ASP A 292 -5.16 -0.91 13.34
N ALA A 293 -4.02 -1.10 12.67
CA ALA A 293 -3.57 -0.23 11.59
C ALA A 293 -4.46 -0.33 10.33
N LEU A 294 -5.19 -1.43 10.16
CA LEU A 294 -6.08 -1.64 9.01
C LEU A 294 -7.50 -1.10 9.24
N ILE A 295 -7.91 -0.85 10.49
CA ILE A 295 -9.23 -0.30 10.79
C ILE A 295 -9.48 1.03 10.05
N PRO A 296 -8.55 2.01 10.04
CA PRO A 296 -8.74 3.24 9.26
C PRO A 296 -8.87 3.00 7.74
N ALA A 297 -8.20 1.96 7.22
CA ALA A 297 -8.26 1.64 5.79
C ALA A 297 -9.63 1.08 5.38
N VAL A 298 -10.17 0.12 6.15
CA VAL A 298 -11.51 -0.43 5.86
C VAL A 298 -12.61 0.59 6.13
N LYS A 299 -12.46 1.48 7.11
CA LYS A 299 -13.40 2.61 7.32
C LYS A 299 -13.42 3.56 6.13
N GLU A 300 -12.24 3.94 5.61
CA GLU A 300 -12.17 4.77 4.41
C GLU A 300 -12.84 4.08 3.22
N LEU A 301 -12.68 2.75 3.06
CA LEU A 301 -13.37 2.02 2.01
C LEU A 301 -14.90 2.08 2.16
N ALA A 302 -15.43 2.03 3.39
CA ALA A 302 -16.85 2.24 3.63
C ALA A 302 -17.28 3.67 3.24
N GLU A 303 -16.51 4.69 3.60
CA GLU A 303 -16.75 6.09 3.19
C GLU A 303 -16.71 6.26 1.67
N MET A 304 -15.81 5.55 0.98
CA MET A 304 -15.75 5.54 -0.49
C MET A 304 -17.05 4.97 -1.11
N ILE A 305 -17.60 3.92 -0.52
CA ILE A 305 -18.82 3.27 -0.99
C ILE A 305 -20.07 4.12 -0.69
N LEU A 306 -20.16 4.66 0.52
CA LEU A 306 -21.35 5.34 1.03
C LEU A 306 -21.38 6.83 0.66
N ASP A 307 -20.24 7.51 0.71
CA ASP A 307 -20.12 8.97 0.62
C ASP A 307 -19.27 9.43 -0.58
N ASN A 308 -18.82 8.51 -1.45
CA ASN A 308 -17.89 8.78 -2.56
C ASN A 308 -16.57 9.46 -2.12
N ALA A 309 -16.07 9.14 -0.94
CA ALA A 309 -14.75 9.60 -0.50
C ALA A 309 -13.64 9.15 -1.47
N VAL A 310 -12.51 9.85 -1.44
CA VAL A 310 -11.35 9.54 -2.29
C VAL A 310 -10.41 8.60 -1.54
N SER A 311 -9.97 7.53 -2.21
CA SER A 311 -9.01 6.60 -1.62
C SER A 311 -7.68 7.24 -1.29
N SER A 312 -7.15 6.98 -0.11
CA SER A 312 -5.78 7.31 0.27
C SER A 312 -4.76 6.34 -0.35
N SER A 313 -5.20 5.20 -0.86
CA SER A 313 -4.35 4.20 -1.54
C SER A 313 -5.05 3.60 -2.76
N PRO A 314 -5.28 4.40 -3.84
CA PRO A 314 -6.01 3.96 -5.02
C PRO A 314 -5.21 2.94 -5.84
N PRO A 315 -5.88 2.05 -6.59
CA PRO A 315 -5.21 1.04 -7.41
C PRO A 315 -4.31 1.62 -8.50
N GLU A 316 -4.62 2.81 -9.03
CA GLU A 316 -3.80 3.52 -10.01
C GLU A 316 -2.41 3.85 -9.46
N ARG A 317 -2.34 4.40 -8.21
CA ARG A 317 -1.04 4.67 -7.58
C ARG A 317 -0.30 3.38 -7.22
N ALA A 318 -1.00 2.33 -6.79
CA ALA A 318 -0.39 1.03 -6.54
C ALA A 318 0.19 0.41 -7.82
N ARG A 319 -0.47 0.61 -8.96
CA ARG A 319 0.04 0.20 -10.27
C ARG A 319 1.25 1.06 -10.70
N ASP A 320 1.23 2.37 -10.48
CA ASP A 320 2.40 3.24 -10.73
C ASP A 320 3.57 2.87 -9.80
N THR A 321 3.30 2.46 -8.57
CA THR A 321 4.29 1.92 -7.63
C THR A 321 4.95 0.66 -8.17
N LEU A 322 4.16 -0.29 -8.70
CA LEU A 322 4.68 -1.48 -9.36
C LEU A 322 5.54 -1.10 -10.57
N GLU A 323 5.11 -0.15 -11.40
CA GLU A 323 5.83 0.32 -12.57
C GLU A 323 7.19 0.93 -12.21
N ILE A 324 7.28 1.70 -11.12
CA ILE A 324 8.55 2.22 -10.58
C ILE A 324 9.48 1.06 -10.19
N MET A 325 8.98 0.04 -9.50
CA MET A 325 9.79 -1.11 -9.08
C MET A 325 10.30 -1.91 -10.27
N LEU A 326 9.47 -2.16 -11.28
CA LEU A 326 9.88 -2.83 -12.52
C LEU A 326 10.88 -1.98 -13.31
N ALA A 327 10.70 -0.66 -13.38
CA ALA A 327 11.67 0.26 -13.98
C ALA A 327 13.01 0.25 -13.23
N ALA A 328 13.01 0.04 -11.90
CA ALA A 328 14.24 -0.13 -11.14
C ALA A 328 15.02 -1.40 -11.54
N LEU A 329 14.32 -2.52 -11.80
CA LEU A 329 14.94 -3.73 -12.34
C LEU A 329 15.55 -3.47 -13.73
N ILE A 330 14.80 -2.81 -14.62
CA ILE A 330 15.27 -2.45 -15.96
C ILE A 330 16.48 -1.52 -15.90
N SER A 331 16.46 -0.52 -15.01
CA SER A 331 17.58 0.41 -14.83
C SER A 331 18.86 -0.32 -14.42
N GLN A 332 18.80 -1.25 -13.49
CA GLN A 332 19.92 -2.09 -13.07
C GLN A 332 20.45 -2.93 -14.24
N ASP A 333 19.57 -3.63 -14.95
CA ASP A 333 19.89 -4.50 -16.09
C ASP A 333 20.60 -3.73 -17.23
N GLN A 334 20.22 -2.47 -17.42
CA GLN A 334 20.82 -1.54 -18.39
C GLN A 334 22.08 -0.81 -17.89
N GLY A 335 22.70 -1.24 -16.81
CA GLY A 335 23.90 -0.63 -16.24
C GLY A 335 23.63 0.66 -15.47
N ASN A 336 22.55 0.68 -14.69
CA ASN A 336 22.13 1.78 -13.83
C ASN A 336 21.76 3.06 -14.60
N THR A 337 21.17 2.90 -15.77
CA THR A 337 20.76 4.01 -16.64
C THR A 337 19.34 4.48 -16.31
N ARG A 338 19.03 5.70 -16.77
CA ARG A 338 17.71 6.26 -16.58
C ARG A 338 16.66 5.57 -17.47
N VAL A 339 15.61 5.08 -16.85
CA VAL A 339 14.43 4.49 -17.49
C VAL A 339 13.27 5.48 -17.45
N SER A 340 12.74 5.84 -18.61
CA SER A 340 11.59 6.74 -18.72
C SER A 340 10.29 6.00 -18.41
N LEU A 341 9.34 6.71 -17.80
CA LEU A 341 7.98 6.23 -17.52
C LEU A 341 6.95 7.04 -18.33
N PRO A 342 5.81 6.44 -18.70
CA PRO A 342 5.44 5.05 -18.45
C PRO A 342 6.29 4.06 -19.26
N LEU A 343 6.40 2.83 -18.74
CA LEU A 343 7.03 1.73 -19.48
C LEU A 343 6.18 1.36 -20.71
N PRO A 344 6.80 0.91 -21.82
CA PRO A 344 6.04 0.41 -22.97
C PRO A 344 5.07 -0.71 -22.54
N ARG A 345 3.89 -0.72 -23.14
CA ARG A 345 2.93 -1.81 -23.08
C ARG A 345 3.11 -2.69 -24.33
N ASN A 346 3.24 -3.99 -24.12
CA ASN A 346 3.35 -4.96 -25.24
C ASN A 346 1.96 -5.23 -25.82
#